data_36e32752a5cf5dabbe77f03673fdee6f
#
_entry.id   36e32752a5cf5dabbe77f03673fdee6f
#
_cell.length_a   1.000
_cell.length_b   1.000
_cell.length_c   1.000
_cell.angle_alpha   90.00
_cell.angle_beta   90.00
_cell.angle_gamma   90.00
#
_symmetry.space_group_name_H-M   'P 1'
#
loop_
_entity.id
_entity.type
_entity.pdbx_description
1 polymer ?
#
loop_
_entity_poly.entity_id
_entity_poly.type
_entity_poly.pdbx_seq_one_letter_code
_entity_poly.pdbx_strand_id
1 'polypeptide(L)'
;MFLSVVACFKNESHILEEWIDHYQKQGVDQFLLCDNNSTDDYQSILDKYDNIILHKDSSAQIQWGTEFPRGKYGDGIYSKLLTEHKTEWAIICDPDEFMYAREGYDTIRQFLEERGSEFNQLIVPNILFHHKPGTDIEIKEQPESVVDTFIYASRMDKNVKSIVKVDSITKLRVHEHAVEGRSTRPNLKDDFVLTEGTANSKYGCLPIVPKGGYKGSAPGGAKGNMW
;
A
#
# COMPACT_ATOMS: atom_id res chain seq x y z
N MET A 1 -8.21 17.03 -4.51
CA MET A 1 -8.43 15.60 -4.76
C MET A 1 -9.06 14.97 -3.53
N PHE A 2 -9.85 13.92 -3.69
CA PHE A 2 -10.43 13.20 -2.54
C PHE A 2 -9.45 12.16 -1.99
N LEU A 3 -8.89 11.29 -2.84
CA LEU A 3 -8.00 10.21 -2.44
C LEU A 3 -6.72 10.22 -3.28
N SER A 4 -5.57 10.26 -2.61
CA SER A 4 -4.26 10.15 -3.25
C SER A 4 -3.45 8.99 -2.67
N VAL A 5 -2.57 8.41 -3.48
CA VAL A 5 -1.53 7.49 -3.01
C VAL A 5 -0.20 8.21 -2.99
N VAL A 6 0.58 8.00 -1.93
CA VAL A 6 1.92 8.58 -1.73
C VAL A 6 2.92 7.45 -1.59
N ALA A 7 3.92 7.40 -2.45
CA ALA A 7 4.97 6.38 -2.42
C ALA A 7 6.33 6.92 -2.87
N CYS A 8 7.39 6.38 -2.28
CA CYS A 8 8.74 6.46 -2.84
C CYS A 8 9.11 5.12 -3.48
N PHE A 9 9.84 5.17 -4.59
CA PHE A 9 10.28 3.96 -5.27
C PHE A 9 11.72 4.08 -5.76
N LYS A 10 12.34 2.93 -5.99
CA LYS A 10 13.65 2.82 -6.63
C LYS A 10 13.76 1.50 -7.37
N ASN A 11 13.90 1.58 -8.71
CA ASN A 11 14.02 0.40 -9.57
C ASN A 11 12.83 -0.57 -9.45
N GLU A 12 11.59 -0.03 -9.45
CA GLU A 12 10.35 -0.76 -9.28
C GLU A 12 9.52 -0.84 -10.58
N SER A 13 10.15 -0.61 -11.76
CA SER A 13 9.45 -0.63 -13.05
C SER A 13 8.65 -1.92 -13.28
N HIS A 14 9.11 -3.02 -12.72
CA HIS A 14 8.49 -4.33 -12.86
C HIS A 14 7.12 -4.47 -12.18
N ILE A 15 6.78 -3.62 -11.24
CA ILE A 15 5.54 -3.71 -10.48
C ILE A 15 4.70 -2.44 -10.57
N LEU A 16 5.29 -1.31 -10.96
CA LEU A 16 4.63 0.00 -10.94
C LEU A 16 3.34 0.04 -11.75
N GLU A 17 3.28 -0.57 -12.94
CA GLU A 17 2.08 -0.57 -13.78
C GLU A 17 0.93 -1.29 -13.08
N GLU A 18 1.16 -2.50 -12.59
CA GLU A 18 0.15 -3.29 -11.88
C GLU A 18 -0.31 -2.57 -10.59
N TRP A 19 0.62 -1.93 -9.88
CA TRP A 19 0.32 -1.20 -8.65
C TRP A 19 -0.51 0.07 -8.92
N ILE A 20 -0.18 0.85 -9.95
CA ILE A 20 -0.95 2.04 -10.33
C ILE A 20 -2.36 1.64 -10.78
N ASP A 21 -2.47 0.65 -11.66
CA ASP A 21 -3.75 0.13 -12.13
C ASP A 21 -4.63 -0.38 -11.00
N HIS A 22 -4.03 -1.04 -10.01
CA HIS A 22 -4.73 -1.49 -8.82
C HIS A 22 -5.36 -0.32 -8.07
N TYR A 23 -4.57 0.72 -7.77
CA TYR A 23 -5.08 1.86 -7.00
C TYR A 23 -6.03 2.76 -7.81
N GLN A 24 -5.89 2.83 -9.12
CA GLN A 24 -6.92 3.46 -9.96
C GLN A 24 -8.27 2.74 -9.82
N LYS A 25 -8.27 1.40 -9.85
CA LYS A 25 -9.48 0.59 -9.60
C LYS A 25 -10.06 0.79 -8.20
N GLN A 26 -9.23 1.12 -7.21
CA GLN A 26 -9.67 1.47 -5.85
C GLN A 26 -10.18 2.91 -5.72
N GLY A 27 -10.21 3.69 -6.80
CA GLY A 27 -10.78 5.03 -6.86
C GLY A 27 -9.81 6.14 -6.46
N VAL A 28 -8.50 5.92 -6.62
CA VAL A 28 -7.47 6.94 -6.39
C VAL A 28 -7.52 8.00 -7.51
N ASP A 29 -7.57 9.27 -7.11
CA ASP A 29 -7.58 10.40 -8.05
C ASP A 29 -6.18 10.78 -8.53
N GLN A 30 -5.15 10.59 -7.69
CA GLN A 30 -3.82 11.12 -7.92
C GLN A 30 -2.74 10.29 -7.25
N PHE A 31 -1.61 10.15 -7.91
CA PHE A 31 -0.41 9.50 -7.39
C PHE A 31 0.68 10.54 -7.13
N LEU A 32 1.13 10.64 -5.89
CA LEU A 32 2.22 11.49 -5.45
C LEU A 32 3.47 10.63 -5.28
N LEU A 33 4.26 10.52 -6.33
CA LEU A 33 5.38 9.61 -6.40
C LEU A 33 6.72 10.31 -6.21
N CYS A 34 7.64 9.67 -5.54
CA CYS A 34 9.02 10.10 -5.46
C CYS A 34 9.96 9.03 -5.99
N ASP A 35 10.69 9.35 -7.06
CA ASP A 35 11.79 8.54 -7.56
C ASP A 35 13.06 8.78 -6.73
N ASN A 36 13.54 7.72 -6.08
CA ASN A 36 14.79 7.70 -5.34
C ASN A 36 15.97 7.26 -6.22
N ASN A 37 16.21 7.98 -7.31
CA ASN A 37 17.33 7.74 -8.21
C ASN A 37 17.31 6.36 -8.88
N SER A 38 16.18 5.99 -9.48
CA SER A 38 16.02 4.77 -10.27
C SER A 38 16.85 4.82 -11.55
N THR A 39 17.26 3.65 -12.01
CA THR A 39 18.04 3.43 -13.24
C THR A 39 17.32 2.54 -14.25
N ASP A 40 16.17 2.00 -13.89
CA ASP A 40 15.29 1.20 -14.73
C ASP A 40 14.35 2.08 -15.59
N ASP A 41 13.57 1.45 -16.47
CA ASP A 41 12.66 2.15 -17.40
C ASP A 41 11.28 2.43 -16.79
N TYR A 42 11.24 2.98 -15.58
CA TYR A 42 9.97 3.35 -14.94
C TYR A 42 9.24 4.49 -15.68
N GLN A 43 9.97 5.36 -16.38
CA GLN A 43 9.38 6.54 -17.03
C GLN A 43 8.38 6.15 -18.12
N SER A 44 8.70 5.14 -18.94
CA SER A 44 7.80 4.64 -19.99
C SER A 44 6.48 4.11 -19.43
N ILE A 45 6.47 3.67 -18.18
CA ILE A 45 5.27 3.24 -17.45
C ILE A 45 4.47 4.46 -17.00
N LEU A 46 5.13 5.39 -16.31
CA LEU A 46 4.44 6.58 -15.77
C LEU A 46 3.83 7.46 -16.86
N ASP A 47 4.45 7.52 -18.03
CA ASP A 47 3.96 8.30 -19.18
C ASP A 47 2.61 7.81 -19.74
N LYS A 48 2.13 6.64 -19.32
CA LYS A 48 0.80 6.10 -19.68
C LYS A 48 -0.33 6.74 -18.86
N TYR A 49 -0.01 7.47 -17.79
CA TYR A 49 -0.96 7.98 -16.83
C TYR A 49 -0.88 9.51 -16.73
N ASP A 50 -2.01 10.17 -16.68
CA ASP A 50 -2.13 11.64 -16.60
C ASP A 50 -2.33 12.19 -15.19
N ASN A 51 -2.51 11.31 -14.21
CA ASN A 51 -2.78 11.65 -12.82
C ASN A 51 -1.59 11.41 -11.87
N ILE A 52 -0.36 11.34 -12.42
CA ILE A 52 0.87 11.16 -11.65
C ILE A 52 1.60 12.49 -11.47
N ILE A 53 1.98 12.78 -10.23
CA ILE A 53 2.92 13.81 -9.88
C ILE A 53 4.21 13.14 -9.46
N LEU A 54 5.25 13.29 -10.27
CA LEU A 54 6.55 12.71 -10.02
C LEU A 54 7.51 13.76 -9.45
N HIS A 55 8.05 13.47 -8.28
CA HIS A 55 9.17 14.17 -7.69
C HIS A 55 10.43 13.30 -7.80
N LYS A 56 11.57 13.91 -8.12
CA LYS A 56 12.87 13.22 -8.18
C LYS A 56 13.75 13.74 -7.05
N ASP A 57 14.15 12.86 -6.15
CA ASP A 57 15.00 13.23 -5.03
C ASP A 57 15.94 12.08 -4.66
N SER A 58 17.23 12.28 -4.95
CA SER A 58 18.27 11.30 -4.62
C SER A 58 18.47 11.12 -3.11
N SER A 59 17.98 12.05 -2.30
CA SER A 59 17.99 11.97 -0.82
C SER A 59 16.72 11.34 -0.25
N ALA A 60 15.82 10.83 -1.07
CA ALA A 60 14.53 10.29 -0.68
C ALA A 60 14.59 9.05 0.25
N GLN A 61 15.79 8.58 0.61
CA GLN A 61 15.96 7.66 1.76
C GLN A 61 15.33 8.21 3.04
N ILE A 62 15.09 9.51 3.09
CA ILE A 62 14.52 10.23 4.22
C ILE A 62 13.03 10.51 3.92
N GLN A 63 12.28 9.48 3.57
CA GLN A 63 10.83 9.59 3.31
C GLN A 63 10.10 10.28 4.46
N TRP A 64 10.51 9.98 5.68
CA TRP A 64 9.87 10.39 6.93
C TRP A 64 10.53 11.59 7.60
N GLY A 65 11.69 12.04 7.08
CA GLY A 65 12.55 13.03 7.70
C GLY A 65 13.48 12.46 8.77
N THR A 66 14.60 13.16 9.00
CA THR A 66 15.61 12.78 10.01
C THR A 66 15.41 13.49 11.33
N GLU A 67 14.80 14.65 11.31
CA GLU A 67 14.55 15.48 12.49
C GLU A 67 13.08 15.82 12.60
N PHE A 68 12.50 15.61 13.77
CA PHE A 68 11.12 15.96 14.05
C PHE A 68 11.02 17.09 15.06
N PRO A 69 10.05 17.98 14.92
CA PRO A 69 9.15 18.22 13.78
C PRO A 69 9.60 19.43 12.95
N ARG A 70 9.76 19.27 11.66
CA ARG A 70 9.88 20.41 10.74
C ARG A 70 8.66 20.40 9.81
N GLY A 71 8.06 21.58 9.62
CA GLY A 71 6.80 21.67 8.88
C GLY A 71 5.61 20.98 9.58
N LYS A 72 4.47 20.95 8.93
CA LYS A 72 3.21 20.42 9.50
C LYS A 72 3.31 18.92 9.80
N TYR A 73 4.00 18.14 8.95
CA TYR A 73 4.02 16.69 9.03
C TYR A 73 5.43 16.11 9.27
N GLY A 74 6.45 16.95 9.35
CA GLY A 74 7.86 16.58 9.37
C GLY A 74 8.62 17.16 8.16
N ASP A 75 9.87 16.78 7.98
CA ASP A 75 10.78 17.29 6.94
C ASP A 75 11.05 16.31 5.79
N GLY A 76 10.38 15.14 5.80
CA GLY A 76 10.52 14.14 4.75
C GLY A 76 9.77 14.48 3.46
N ILE A 77 10.09 13.76 2.39
CA ILE A 77 9.48 13.96 1.07
C ILE A 77 7.96 13.79 1.10
N TYR A 78 7.42 12.90 1.90
CA TYR A 78 5.96 12.72 2.02
C TYR A 78 5.28 13.95 2.62
N SER A 79 5.92 14.62 3.60
CA SER A 79 5.41 15.88 4.14
C SER A 79 5.35 16.97 3.06
N LYS A 80 6.39 17.06 2.23
CA LYS A 80 6.45 17.99 1.11
C LYS A 80 5.33 17.74 0.12
N LEU A 81 5.20 16.49 -0.37
CA LEU A 81 4.19 16.10 -1.35
C LEU A 81 2.77 16.39 -0.85
N LEU A 82 2.44 16.01 0.40
CA LEU A 82 1.12 16.26 0.99
C LEU A 82 0.83 17.74 1.26
N THR A 83 1.86 18.55 1.44
CA THR A 83 1.71 20.01 1.64
C THR A 83 1.47 20.73 0.31
N GLU A 84 2.19 20.33 -0.73
CA GLU A 84 2.13 20.95 -2.05
C GLU A 84 0.89 20.51 -2.84
N HIS A 85 0.43 19.27 -2.65
CA HIS A 85 -0.66 18.66 -3.39
C HIS A 85 -1.83 18.30 -2.48
N LYS A 86 -2.81 19.18 -2.44
CA LYS A 86 -3.98 19.02 -1.56
C LYS A 86 -4.81 17.80 -1.91
N THR A 87 -4.96 16.93 -0.93
CA THR A 87 -5.88 15.79 -0.95
C THR A 87 -6.62 15.68 0.37
N GLU A 88 -7.82 15.13 0.38
CA GLU A 88 -8.56 14.90 1.62
C GLU A 88 -8.02 13.67 2.35
N TRP A 89 -7.84 12.56 1.62
CA TRP A 89 -7.32 11.30 2.12
C TRP A 89 -6.04 10.90 1.42
N ALA A 90 -5.13 10.30 2.16
CA ALA A 90 -3.90 9.74 1.62
C ALA A 90 -3.73 8.28 2.04
N ILE A 91 -3.38 7.44 1.08
CA ILE A 91 -2.81 6.12 1.28
C ILE A 91 -1.30 6.29 1.20
N ILE A 92 -0.58 5.92 2.26
CA ILE A 92 0.88 5.99 2.28
C ILE A 92 1.40 4.56 2.37
N CYS A 93 1.94 4.05 1.27
CA CYS A 93 2.39 2.66 1.16
C CYS A 93 3.57 2.52 0.21
N ASP A 94 4.21 1.37 0.24
CA ASP A 94 5.30 1.03 -0.67
C ASP A 94 4.73 0.45 -1.99
N PRO A 95 5.47 0.49 -3.13
CA PRO A 95 4.98 -0.02 -4.42
C PRO A 95 4.70 -1.52 -4.47
N ASP A 96 5.10 -2.27 -3.46
CA ASP A 96 4.83 -3.68 -3.29
C ASP A 96 3.66 -3.98 -2.33
N GLU A 97 2.86 -2.95 -2.00
CA GLU A 97 1.74 -3.05 -1.07
C GLU A 97 0.42 -2.72 -1.78
N PHE A 98 -0.54 -3.64 -1.68
CA PHE A 98 -1.83 -3.55 -2.36
C PHE A 98 -2.95 -3.54 -1.33
N MET A 99 -3.54 -2.37 -1.09
CA MET A 99 -4.75 -2.23 -0.27
C MET A 99 -5.99 -2.33 -1.15
N TYR A 100 -7.03 -2.96 -0.64
CA TYR A 100 -8.30 -3.05 -1.36
C TYR A 100 -9.48 -3.08 -0.38
N ALA A 101 -10.62 -2.63 -0.85
CA ALA A 101 -11.88 -2.70 -0.11
C ALA A 101 -12.41 -4.14 -0.08
N ARG A 102 -13.16 -4.46 0.97
CA ARG A 102 -13.77 -5.78 1.17
C ARG A 102 -15.29 -5.70 1.20
N GLU A 103 -15.90 -6.80 1.65
CA GLU A 103 -17.36 -7.00 1.66
C GLU A 103 -18.18 -5.75 1.95
N GLY A 104 -19.09 -5.45 1.04
CA GLY A 104 -19.98 -4.29 1.11
C GLY A 104 -19.46 -3.04 0.42
N TYR A 105 -18.20 -3.04 -0.03
CA TYR A 105 -17.60 -1.92 -0.76
C TYR A 105 -16.79 -2.42 -1.96
N ASP A 106 -17.00 -1.80 -3.10
CA ASP A 106 -16.27 -2.14 -4.33
C ASP A 106 -14.89 -1.48 -4.37
N THR A 107 -14.75 -0.33 -3.71
CA THR A 107 -13.49 0.46 -3.73
C THR A 107 -13.19 1.08 -2.38
N ILE A 108 -11.91 1.38 -2.14
CA ILE A 108 -11.47 2.18 -0.99
C ILE A 108 -12.17 3.54 -0.99
N ARG A 109 -12.32 4.16 -2.16
CA ARG A 109 -13.02 5.43 -2.29
C ARG A 109 -14.44 5.35 -1.77
N GLN A 110 -15.23 4.38 -2.22
CA GLN A 110 -16.61 4.20 -1.76
C GLN A 110 -16.69 4.06 -0.23
N PHE A 111 -15.82 3.23 0.33
CA PHE A 111 -15.75 3.06 1.78
C PHE A 111 -15.47 4.40 2.51
N LEU A 112 -14.52 5.18 2.02
CA LEU A 112 -14.18 6.47 2.63
C LEU A 112 -15.29 7.52 2.46
N GLU A 113 -15.99 7.52 1.34
CA GLU A 113 -17.14 8.40 1.11
C GLU A 113 -18.28 8.08 2.08
N GLU A 114 -18.52 6.81 2.38
CA GLU A 114 -19.62 6.39 3.26
C GLU A 114 -19.23 6.43 4.75
N ARG A 115 -18.00 6.04 5.10
CA ARG A 115 -17.58 5.83 6.49
C ARG A 115 -16.47 6.77 6.98
N GLY A 116 -15.86 7.56 6.10
CA GLY A 116 -14.73 8.41 6.44
C GLY A 116 -15.03 9.52 7.47
N SER A 117 -16.30 9.82 7.73
CA SER A 117 -16.69 10.73 8.81
C SER A 117 -16.51 10.13 10.22
N GLU A 118 -16.34 8.82 10.33
CA GLU A 118 -16.29 8.12 11.63
C GLU A 118 -14.87 8.08 12.23
N PHE A 119 -13.84 8.37 11.41
CA PHE A 119 -12.43 8.28 11.81
C PHE A 119 -11.57 9.25 11.01
N ASN A 120 -10.35 9.47 11.50
CA ASN A 120 -9.34 10.29 10.81
C ASN A 120 -8.17 9.44 10.29
N GLN A 121 -8.06 8.21 10.76
CA GLN A 121 -7.08 7.25 10.29
C GLN A 121 -7.66 5.83 10.36
N LEU A 122 -7.54 5.09 9.26
CA LEU A 122 -7.76 3.66 9.19
C LEU A 122 -6.40 2.96 9.19
N ILE A 123 -6.16 2.13 10.21
CA ILE A 123 -4.92 1.38 10.34
C ILE A 123 -5.13 0.01 9.71
N VAL A 124 -4.45 -0.24 8.61
CA VAL A 124 -4.60 -1.44 7.78
C VAL A 124 -3.49 -2.43 8.11
N PRO A 125 -3.81 -3.65 8.54
CA PRO A 125 -2.81 -4.66 8.80
C PRO A 125 -2.19 -5.19 7.52
N ASN A 126 -0.90 -5.53 7.58
CA ASN A 126 -0.17 -6.14 6.47
C ASN A 126 -0.25 -7.66 6.56
N ILE A 127 -0.44 -8.29 5.41
CA ILE A 127 -0.27 -9.73 5.23
C ILE A 127 0.86 -9.95 4.23
N LEU A 128 1.84 -10.77 4.63
CA LEU A 128 2.93 -11.16 3.73
C LEU A 128 2.50 -12.33 2.87
N PHE A 129 2.67 -12.18 1.59
CA PHE A 129 2.37 -13.22 0.60
C PHE A 129 3.66 -13.80 0.02
N HIS A 130 3.60 -15.05 -0.36
CA HIS A 130 4.71 -15.82 -0.91
C HIS A 130 4.25 -16.65 -2.11
N HIS A 131 5.20 -17.10 -2.91
CA HIS A 131 4.96 -18.14 -3.91
C HIS A 131 4.64 -19.49 -3.22
N LYS A 132 4.20 -20.45 -4.00
CA LYS A 132 3.83 -21.78 -3.50
C LYS A 132 5.00 -22.40 -2.71
N PRO A 133 4.81 -22.81 -1.45
CA PRO A 133 5.85 -23.43 -0.66
C PRO A 133 6.41 -24.71 -1.33
N GLY A 134 7.73 -24.86 -1.31
CA GLY A 134 8.41 -26.03 -1.90
C GLY A 134 8.65 -25.94 -3.41
N THR A 135 8.29 -24.84 -4.05
CA THR A 135 8.76 -24.51 -5.38
C THR A 135 10.03 -23.69 -5.25
N ASP A 136 11.18 -24.26 -5.62
CA ASP A 136 12.41 -23.47 -5.80
C ASP A 136 12.23 -22.67 -7.10
N ILE A 137 11.53 -21.56 -7.01
CA ILE A 137 11.47 -20.59 -8.10
C ILE A 137 12.76 -19.79 -7.98
N GLU A 138 13.77 -20.15 -8.75
CA GLU A 138 14.68 -19.13 -9.24
C GLU A 138 13.83 -18.18 -10.09
N ILE A 139 13.42 -17.07 -9.52
CA ILE A 139 12.77 -16.01 -10.29
C ILE A 139 13.84 -15.41 -11.18
N LYS A 140 14.11 -16.08 -12.31
CA LYS A 140 15.03 -15.60 -13.35
C LYS A 140 14.35 -14.53 -14.20
N GLU A 141 13.04 -14.53 -14.22
CA GLU A 141 12.20 -13.61 -14.96
C GLU A 141 11.15 -13.05 -14.02
N GLN A 142 10.84 -11.77 -14.18
CA GLN A 142 9.81 -11.14 -13.39
C GLN A 142 8.45 -11.67 -13.82
N PRO A 143 7.54 -11.96 -12.88
CA PRO A 143 6.21 -12.43 -13.23
C PRO A 143 5.43 -11.35 -13.99
N GLU A 144 4.60 -11.76 -14.93
CA GLU A 144 3.67 -10.86 -15.63
C GLU A 144 2.68 -10.18 -14.66
N SER A 145 2.29 -10.88 -13.59
CA SER A 145 1.48 -10.36 -12.49
C SER A 145 2.06 -10.80 -11.16
N VAL A 146 2.40 -9.84 -10.37
CA VAL A 146 2.83 -10.00 -8.98
C VAL A 146 1.67 -10.53 -8.14
N VAL A 147 0.49 -9.96 -8.31
CA VAL A 147 -0.72 -10.30 -7.56
C VAL A 147 -1.17 -11.73 -7.84
N ASP A 148 -1.05 -12.24 -9.05
CA ASP A 148 -1.45 -13.61 -9.40
C ASP A 148 -0.41 -14.66 -9.05
N THR A 149 0.86 -14.27 -8.92
CA THR A 149 1.96 -15.20 -8.66
C THR A 149 2.11 -15.56 -7.20
N PHE A 150 1.87 -14.59 -6.29
CA PHE A 150 2.14 -14.75 -4.86
C PHE A 150 0.86 -14.86 -4.05
N ILE A 151 0.24 -16.03 -4.08
CA ILE A 151 -1.10 -16.30 -3.54
C ILE A 151 -1.10 -16.99 -2.16
N TYR A 152 0.08 -17.21 -1.56
CA TYR A 152 0.19 -17.88 -0.27
C TYR A 152 0.53 -16.88 0.83
N ALA A 153 -0.41 -16.62 1.72
CA ALA A 153 -0.16 -15.78 2.88
C ALA A 153 0.62 -16.53 3.95
N SER A 154 1.66 -15.93 4.49
CA SER A 154 2.44 -16.53 5.56
C SER A 154 1.87 -16.23 6.93
N ARG A 155 1.69 -14.98 7.24
CA ARG A 155 1.17 -14.48 8.52
C ARG A 155 0.80 -13.01 8.40
N MET A 156 0.05 -12.51 9.36
CA MET A 156 -0.06 -11.07 9.57
C MET A 156 1.29 -10.52 10.03
N ASP A 157 1.74 -9.47 9.36
CA ASP A 157 2.91 -8.73 9.81
C ASP A 157 2.57 -7.93 11.09
N LYS A 158 3.59 -7.62 11.87
CA LYS A 158 3.47 -6.68 12.98
C LYS A 158 3.28 -5.24 12.50
N ASN A 159 3.79 -4.97 11.31
CA ASN A 159 3.67 -3.67 10.68
C ASN A 159 2.25 -3.47 10.12
N VAL A 160 1.87 -2.22 10.06
CA VAL A 160 0.59 -1.78 9.51
C VAL A 160 0.86 -0.69 8.49
N LYS A 161 -0.10 -0.41 7.65
CA LYS A 161 -0.14 0.81 6.83
C LYS A 161 -1.40 1.58 7.17
N SER A 162 -1.48 2.81 6.70
CA SER A 162 -2.59 3.68 7.06
C SER A 162 -3.19 4.37 5.85
N ILE A 163 -4.52 4.50 5.90
CA ILE A 163 -5.26 5.48 5.12
C ILE A 163 -5.61 6.61 6.08
N VAL A 164 -5.23 7.84 5.76
CA VAL A 164 -5.28 8.94 6.72
C VAL A 164 -5.93 10.18 6.12
N LYS A 165 -6.75 10.86 6.91
CA LYS A 165 -7.29 12.17 6.58
C LYS A 165 -6.19 13.22 6.75
N VAL A 166 -5.76 13.82 5.65
CA VAL A 166 -4.52 14.60 5.58
C VAL A 166 -4.52 15.79 6.55
N ASP A 167 -5.64 16.50 6.67
CA ASP A 167 -5.74 17.65 7.57
C ASP A 167 -5.65 17.27 9.05
N SER A 168 -5.89 16.03 9.40
CA SER A 168 -5.78 15.54 10.78
C SER A 168 -4.36 15.14 11.18
N ILE A 169 -3.43 15.02 10.24
CA ILE A 169 -2.06 14.58 10.53
C ILE A 169 -1.34 15.62 11.39
N THR A 170 -0.83 15.19 12.53
CA THR A 170 0.06 15.99 13.38
C THR A 170 1.51 15.57 13.24
N LYS A 171 1.77 14.31 12.86
CA LYS A 171 3.11 13.78 12.58
C LYS A 171 3.04 12.57 11.68
N LEU A 172 3.79 12.59 10.58
CA LEU A 172 4.02 11.41 9.75
C LEU A 172 4.95 10.41 10.44
N ARG A 173 4.65 9.13 10.27
CA ARG A 173 5.46 7.99 10.76
C ARG A 173 5.48 6.89 9.72
N VAL A 174 6.33 5.88 9.93
CA VAL A 174 6.53 4.81 8.94
C VAL A 174 5.27 3.96 8.71
N HIS A 175 4.47 3.71 9.75
CA HIS A 175 3.36 2.77 9.67
C HIS A 175 2.02 3.38 10.11
N GLU A 176 1.99 3.92 11.30
CA GLU A 176 0.81 4.53 11.90
C GLU A 176 1.13 6.00 12.21
N HIS A 177 0.38 6.92 11.64
CA HIS A 177 0.62 8.35 11.80
C HIS A 177 0.05 8.86 13.12
N ALA A 178 0.61 9.95 13.64
CA ALA A 178 -0.06 10.69 14.70
C ALA A 178 -1.11 11.61 14.06
N VAL A 179 -2.35 11.50 14.51
CA VAL A 179 -3.48 12.28 14.02
C VAL A 179 -4.27 12.89 15.16
N GLU A 180 -4.90 14.02 14.89
CA GLU A 180 -5.99 14.51 15.73
C GLU A 180 -7.24 13.67 15.46
N GLY A 181 -8.04 13.40 16.51
CA GLY A 181 -9.27 12.63 16.40
C GLY A 181 -9.07 11.11 16.48
N ARG A 182 -9.92 10.37 15.79
CA ARG A 182 -10.04 8.92 15.97
C ARG A 182 -9.23 8.14 14.95
N SER A 183 -8.38 7.23 15.43
CA SER A 183 -7.85 6.12 14.63
C SER A 183 -8.70 4.87 14.83
N THR A 184 -8.93 4.11 13.77
CA THR A 184 -9.67 2.85 13.83
C THR A 184 -8.88 1.72 13.17
N ARG A 185 -9.19 0.51 13.56
CA ARG A 185 -8.66 -0.74 12.96
C ARG A 185 -9.82 -1.61 12.53
N PRO A 186 -9.74 -2.30 11.39
CA PRO A 186 -10.75 -3.28 11.01
C PRO A 186 -10.78 -4.43 12.02
N ASN A 187 -11.96 -5.00 12.22
CA ASN A 187 -12.09 -6.19 13.04
C ASN A 187 -11.74 -7.43 12.21
N LEU A 188 -10.50 -7.86 12.31
CA LEU A 188 -9.97 -8.97 11.50
C LEU A 188 -10.52 -10.36 11.89
N LYS A 189 -11.16 -10.52 13.04
CA LYS A 189 -11.62 -11.82 13.51
C LYS A 189 -12.74 -12.39 12.65
N ASP A 190 -13.57 -11.51 12.09
CA ASP A 190 -14.73 -11.91 11.30
C ASP A 190 -14.44 -11.93 9.78
N ASP A 191 -13.27 -11.43 9.37
CA ASP A 191 -12.98 -11.13 7.97
C ASP A 191 -12.06 -12.13 7.28
N PHE A 192 -11.45 -13.07 8.01
CA PHE A 192 -10.56 -14.08 7.44
C PHE A 192 -11.11 -15.47 7.59
N VAL A 193 -11.43 -16.12 6.48
CA VAL A 193 -11.52 -17.59 6.43
C VAL A 193 -10.16 -18.11 6.01
N LEU A 194 -9.38 -18.57 6.97
CA LEU A 194 -8.25 -19.44 6.69
C LEU A 194 -8.86 -20.75 6.21
N THR A 195 -8.79 -21.03 4.91
CA THR A 195 -9.14 -22.36 4.44
C THR A 195 -8.11 -23.34 4.97
N GLU A 196 -8.55 -24.31 5.75
CA GLU A 196 -7.75 -25.47 6.15
C GLU A 196 -7.33 -26.25 4.91
N GLY A 197 -6.29 -25.80 4.27
CA GLY A 197 -5.66 -26.45 3.15
C GLY A 197 -4.17 -26.55 3.43
N THR A 198 -3.77 -27.73 3.88
CA THR A 198 -2.34 -28.14 3.97
C THR A 198 -1.38 -27.01 4.33
N ALA A 199 -1.43 -26.62 5.60
CA ALA A 199 -0.33 -25.83 6.15
C ALA A 199 0.98 -26.60 5.89
N ASN A 200 1.80 -26.11 4.96
CA ASN A 200 3.15 -26.64 4.87
C ASN A 200 3.89 -26.13 6.08
N SER A 201 3.97 -26.96 7.09
CA SER A 201 4.54 -26.66 8.41
C SER A 201 5.96 -26.06 8.33
N LYS A 202 6.67 -26.30 7.24
CA LYS A 202 8.04 -25.78 7.04
C LYS A 202 8.07 -24.26 6.86
N TYR A 203 7.00 -23.66 6.30
CA TYR A 203 6.97 -22.22 5.98
C TYR A 203 5.83 -21.48 6.66
N GLY A 204 4.91 -22.19 7.35
CA GLY A 204 3.76 -21.57 8.04
C GLY A 204 2.80 -20.82 7.12
N CYS A 205 2.78 -21.15 5.82
CA CYS A 205 1.96 -20.47 4.84
C CYS A 205 0.63 -21.17 4.65
N LEU A 206 -0.45 -20.42 4.67
CA LEU A 206 -1.81 -20.89 4.38
C LEU A 206 -2.32 -20.19 3.14
N PRO A 207 -3.02 -20.89 2.22
CA PRO A 207 -3.73 -20.21 1.16
C PRO A 207 -4.86 -19.39 1.78
N ILE A 208 -4.90 -18.10 1.48
CA ILE A 208 -6.01 -17.22 1.88
C ILE A 208 -6.91 -17.06 0.65
N VAL A 209 -8.14 -17.52 0.77
CA VAL A 209 -9.20 -17.18 -0.17
C VAL A 209 -10.04 -16.11 0.52
N PRO A 210 -10.00 -14.84 0.07
CA PRO A 210 -10.89 -13.83 0.61
C PRO A 210 -12.33 -14.25 0.40
N LYS A 211 -13.21 -14.06 1.39
CA LYS A 211 -14.63 -14.07 1.14
C LYS A 211 -14.92 -13.01 0.08
N GLY A 212 -15.40 -13.40 -1.08
CA GLY A 212 -15.65 -12.48 -2.19
C GLY A 212 -14.76 -12.68 -3.42
N GLY A 213 -13.82 -13.61 -3.40
CA GLY A 213 -13.12 -14.08 -4.61
C GLY A 213 -11.90 -13.29 -5.06
N TYR A 214 -11.44 -12.28 -4.31
CA TYR A 214 -10.18 -11.62 -4.64
C TYR A 214 -9.00 -12.48 -4.15
N LYS A 215 -8.19 -12.94 -5.08
CA LYS A 215 -6.93 -13.61 -4.78
C LYS A 215 -5.85 -12.54 -4.65
N GLY A 216 -5.60 -12.09 -3.44
CA GLY A 216 -4.48 -11.19 -3.18
C GLY A 216 -3.17 -11.98 -3.16
N SER A 217 -2.13 -11.41 -3.68
CA SER A 217 -0.84 -12.08 -3.79
C SER A 217 0.30 -11.08 -3.86
N ALA A 218 1.46 -11.47 -3.39
CA ALA A 218 2.64 -10.62 -3.46
C ALA A 218 3.93 -11.45 -3.52
N PRO A 219 4.98 -11.01 -4.23
CA PRO A 219 6.27 -11.67 -4.30
C PRO A 219 7.01 -11.66 -2.97
N GLY A 220 8.05 -12.47 -2.88
CA GLY A 220 8.86 -12.62 -1.68
C GLY A 220 9.30 -11.28 -1.08
N GLY A 221 8.59 -10.83 -0.08
CA GLY A 221 8.74 -9.52 0.56
C GLY A 221 7.68 -8.49 0.22
N ALA A 222 6.85 -8.69 -0.79
CA ALA A 222 5.73 -7.81 -1.05
C ALA A 222 4.61 -7.99 -0.02
N LYS A 223 3.90 -6.93 0.27
CA LYS A 223 2.92 -6.85 1.34
C LYS A 223 1.54 -6.54 0.79
N GLY A 224 0.60 -7.45 1.02
CA GLY A 224 -0.81 -7.15 0.81
C GLY A 224 -1.42 -6.54 2.07
N ASN A 225 -2.01 -5.39 1.94
CA ASN A 225 -2.72 -4.72 3.02
C ASN A 225 -4.22 -4.92 2.82
N MET A 226 -4.84 -5.59 3.78
CA MET A 226 -6.29 -5.88 3.78
C MET A 226 -6.98 -5.19 4.92
N TRP A 227 -8.16 -4.69 4.68
CA TRP A 227 -9.08 -4.15 5.68
C TRP A 227 -10.54 -4.40 5.29
#